data_79453941b184856e0d8d67867a158d9d
#
_entry.id   79453941b184856e0d8d67867a158d9d
#
_cell.length_a   1.000
_cell.length_b   1.000
_cell.length_c   1.000
_cell.angle_alpha   90.00
_cell.angle_beta   90.00
_cell.angle_gamma   90.00
#
_symmetry.space_group_name_H-M   'P 1'
#
loop_
_entity.id
_entity.type
_entity.pdbx_description
1 polymer ?
#
loop_
_entity_poly.entity_id
_entity_poly.type
_entity_poly.pdbx_seq_one_letter_code
_entity_poly.pdbx_strand_id
1 'polypeptide(L)'
;MTENRRRFFYNGFVLTLVALAMRTVSLFFGAYVTRTVGEVGMGLYTLVSTVYGFAVTLATSGVSLTVTRRVAAALGRAERREASSALGGAFLYALIFGSAATAGLFCLSDILAVKLLSSPETAVSMRILAASLLPVAFTSVIAGYFVAVRRVGFNAAVQVISQALKIPITIWLVTEFKTHGDASSVAALCLAVTVTELISFLVILAELIFDLSRHGIGSAKPDLISVAKTAIPLGTSAYVRSALLTVEHSIIPKRLEKSGEGYAEAFASYGALHGMALPMILYPMAAISSFAGLLVPEFAECSAKGARERADRIGSEAVNTTLTYASVCAVFLFVFAEELGYTVYDSYSAGYYVAMLAPVVPIMYLDHVTDAMLKGVGEQVYSMWVNISDSLISIVLVWTLIPRLGILGYAIAIIGMEAYNFILSALRLRRHVRFKVRLLDSLILPATLAALAATLSRSLFSMNGAVTTPLWLILKMVFALCVFIALRVLINLVSGREKAEKRASNC
;
A
#
# COMPACT_ATOMS: atom_id res chain seq x y z
N MET A 1 -17.65 28.14 -9.74
CA MET A 1 -17.40 26.69 -9.96
C MET A 1 -18.67 26.08 -10.52
N THR A 2 -18.65 25.45 -11.68
CA THR A 2 -19.81 24.75 -12.23
C THR A 2 -20.25 23.63 -11.29
N GLU A 3 -21.57 23.39 -11.17
CA GLU A 3 -22.16 22.40 -10.26
C GLU A 3 -21.54 21.00 -10.43
N ASN A 4 -21.17 20.60 -11.65
CA ASN A 4 -20.46 19.37 -11.94
C ASN A 4 -19.06 19.30 -11.29
N ARG A 5 -18.34 20.42 -11.19
CA ARG A 5 -17.02 20.48 -10.57
C ARG A 5 -17.13 20.33 -9.05
N ARG A 6 -18.16 20.92 -8.44
CA ARG A 6 -18.44 20.79 -7.00
C ARG A 6 -18.83 19.36 -6.63
N ARG A 7 -19.66 18.69 -7.44
CA ARG A 7 -20.03 17.28 -7.25
C ARG A 7 -18.83 16.34 -7.42
N PHE A 8 -17.96 16.62 -8.37
CA PHE A 8 -16.72 15.84 -8.57
C PHE A 8 -15.79 15.93 -7.36
N PHE A 9 -15.54 17.13 -6.83
CA PHE A 9 -14.73 17.32 -5.62
C PHE A 9 -15.37 16.70 -4.39
N TYR A 10 -16.67 16.82 -4.22
CA TYR A 10 -17.40 16.20 -3.11
C TYR A 10 -17.32 14.69 -3.16
N ASN A 11 -17.56 14.06 -4.31
CA ASN A 11 -17.45 12.63 -4.47
C ASN A 11 -16.01 12.14 -4.25
N GLY A 12 -14.99 12.86 -4.75
CA GLY A 12 -13.58 12.57 -4.49
C GLY A 12 -13.24 12.64 -3.00
N PHE A 13 -13.72 13.66 -2.29
CA PHE A 13 -13.52 13.80 -0.85
C PHE A 13 -14.18 12.67 -0.06
N VAL A 14 -15.42 12.33 -0.38
CA VAL A 14 -16.15 11.22 0.27
C VAL A 14 -15.42 9.89 0.05
N LEU A 15 -14.99 9.60 -1.19
CA LEU A 15 -14.22 8.38 -1.49
C LEU A 15 -12.89 8.33 -0.74
N THR A 16 -12.19 9.46 -0.61
CA THR A 16 -10.95 9.55 0.18
C THR A 16 -11.22 9.29 1.66
N LEU A 17 -12.29 9.86 2.21
CA LEU A 17 -12.68 9.64 3.60
C LEU A 17 -13.03 8.18 3.88
N VAL A 18 -13.79 7.54 2.98
CA VAL A 18 -14.12 6.11 3.05
C VAL A 18 -12.86 5.27 2.98
N ALA A 19 -11.95 5.56 2.05
CA ALA A 19 -10.69 4.83 1.92
C ALA A 19 -9.82 4.95 3.20
N LEU A 20 -9.76 6.13 3.81
CA LEU A 20 -9.04 6.35 5.06
C LEU A 20 -9.69 5.60 6.23
N ALA A 21 -11.01 5.64 6.34
CA ALA A 21 -11.76 4.90 7.35
C ALA A 21 -11.53 3.39 7.21
N MET A 22 -11.60 2.85 5.98
CA MET A 22 -11.33 1.45 5.69
C MET A 22 -9.89 1.04 6.05
N ARG A 23 -8.93 1.93 5.80
CA ARG A 23 -7.53 1.69 6.17
C ARG A 23 -7.33 1.67 7.68
N THR A 24 -8.04 2.55 8.40
CA THR A 24 -8.05 2.55 9.88
C THR A 24 -8.63 1.24 10.42
N VAL A 25 -9.78 0.81 9.90
CA VAL A 25 -10.39 -0.47 10.28
C VAL A 25 -9.43 -1.65 9.98
N SER A 26 -8.76 -1.64 8.83
CA SER A 26 -7.77 -2.66 8.46
C SER A 26 -6.57 -2.69 9.39
N LEU A 27 -6.10 -1.53 9.88
CA LEU A 27 -5.00 -1.45 10.84
C LEU A 27 -5.37 -2.09 12.19
N PHE A 28 -6.53 -1.72 12.75
CA PHE A 28 -6.99 -2.29 14.02
C PHE A 28 -7.31 -3.79 13.90
N PHE A 29 -7.86 -4.19 12.77
CA PHE A 29 -8.08 -5.60 12.48
C PHE A 29 -6.76 -6.37 12.34
N GLY A 30 -5.78 -5.80 11.62
CA GLY A 30 -4.43 -6.37 11.53
C GLY A 30 -3.78 -6.50 12.91
N ALA A 31 -3.94 -5.49 13.76
CA ALA A 31 -3.46 -5.54 15.15
C ALA A 31 -4.10 -6.68 15.95
N TYR A 32 -5.42 -6.87 15.84
CA TYR A 32 -6.12 -7.98 16.47
C TYR A 32 -5.59 -9.33 15.98
N VAL A 33 -5.46 -9.51 14.67
CA VAL A 33 -4.92 -10.74 14.07
C VAL A 33 -3.53 -11.03 14.59
N THR A 34 -2.64 -10.04 14.59
CA THR A 34 -1.25 -10.18 15.03
C THR A 34 -1.14 -10.57 16.50
N ARG A 35 -1.92 -9.94 17.38
CA ARG A 35 -1.98 -10.33 18.80
C ARG A 35 -2.46 -11.76 19.03
N THR A 36 -3.31 -12.24 18.14
CA THR A 36 -3.89 -13.58 18.26
C THR A 36 -2.95 -14.65 17.74
N VAL A 37 -2.26 -14.39 16.63
CA VAL A 37 -1.41 -15.35 15.90
C VAL A 37 0.06 -15.27 16.33
N GLY A 38 0.48 -14.13 16.88
CA GLY A 38 1.87 -13.89 17.31
C GLY A 38 2.83 -13.49 16.19
N GLU A 39 4.07 -13.18 16.56
CA GLU A 39 5.10 -12.69 15.62
C GLU A 39 5.48 -13.75 14.58
N VAL A 40 5.71 -14.99 15.02
CA VAL A 40 6.07 -16.11 14.14
C VAL A 40 4.97 -16.40 13.12
N GLY A 41 3.74 -16.55 13.61
CA GLY A 41 2.60 -16.81 12.73
C GLY A 41 2.34 -15.67 11.76
N MET A 42 2.57 -14.41 12.18
CA MET A 42 2.47 -13.25 11.29
C MET A 42 3.58 -13.26 10.24
N GLY A 43 4.78 -13.69 10.58
CA GLY A 43 5.87 -13.90 9.61
C GLY A 43 5.51 -14.93 8.55
N LEU A 44 5.01 -16.10 8.97
CA LEU A 44 4.53 -17.16 8.07
C LEU A 44 3.38 -16.65 7.16
N TYR A 45 2.38 -15.98 7.75
CA TYR A 45 1.25 -15.43 6.99
C TYR A 45 1.71 -14.39 5.96
N THR A 46 2.66 -13.52 6.30
CA THR A 46 3.19 -12.49 5.39
C THR A 46 3.91 -13.14 4.21
N LEU A 47 4.70 -14.19 4.43
CA LEU A 47 5.37 -14.92 3.36
C LEU A 47 4.38 -15.65 2.43
N VAL A 48 3.42 -16.37 3.00
CA VAL A 48 2.35 -17.03 2.23
C VAL A 48 1.59 -16.00 1.41
N SER A 49 1.24 -14.86 2.02
CA SER A 49 0.54 -13.75 1.34
C SER A 49 1.36 -13.13 0.22
N THR A 50 2.70 -13.10 0.31
CA THR A 50 3.57 -12.61 -0.75
C THR A 50 3.55 -13.54 -1.97
N VAL A 51 3.63 -14.87 -1.75
CA VAL A 51 3.51 -15.87 -2.83
C VAL A 51 2.11 -15.82 -3.46
N TYR A 52 1.08 -15.74 -2.64
CA TYR A 52 -0.30 -15.56 -3.09
C TYR A 52 -0.48 -14.28 -3.90
N GLY A 53 0.12 -13.16 -3.47
CA GLY A 53 0.11 -11.88 -4.19
C GLY A 53 0.73 -11.97 -5.59
N PHE A 54 1.78 -12.78 -5.76
CA PHE A 54 2.31 -13.09 -7.09
C PHE A 54 1.32 -13.87 -7.95
N ALA A 55 0.69 -14.90 -7.40
CA ALA A 55 -0.32 -15.68 -8.11
C ALA A 55 -1.55 -14.83 -8.49
N VAL A 56 -2.01 -13.94 -7.59
CA VAL A 56 -3.05 -12.94 -7.89
C VAL A 56 -2.61 -12.02 -9.03
N THR A 57 -1.36 -11.56 -9.00
CA THR A 57 -0.81 -10.72 -10.06
C THR A 57 -0.86 -11.43 -11.41
N LEU A 58 -0.47 -12.71 -11.48
CA LEU A 58 -0.56 -13.51 -12.71
C LEU A 58 -2.00 -13.65 -13.21
N ALA A 59 -2.96 -13.82 -12.30
CA ALA A 59 -4.37 -14.02 -12.62
C ALA A 59 -5.08 -12.73 -13.08
N THR A 60 -4.68 -11.55 -12.56
CA THR A 60 -5.47 -10.31 -12.67
C THR A 60 -4.81 -9.18 -13.44
N SER A 61 -3.46 -9.17 -13.57
CA SER A 61 -2.75 -8.03 -14.15
C SER A 61 -3.10 -7.78 -15.61
N GLY A 62 -3.31 -6.51 -15.92
CA GLY A 62 -3.64 -6.04 -17.25
C GLY A 62 -5.10 -6.23 -17.66
N VAL A 63 -5.85 -7.20 -17.09
CA VAL A 63 -7.21 -7.50 -17.55
C VAL A 63 -8.22 -6.42 -17.16
N SER A 64 -8.20 -5.94 -15.91
CA SER A 64 -9.13 -4.91 -15.45
C SER A 64 -8.99 -3.62 -16.26
N LEU A 65 -7.75 -3.15 -16.50
CA LEU A 65 -7.49 -1.97 -17.30
C LEU A 65 -7.87 -2.16 -18.79
N THR A 66 -7.64 -3.37 -19.33
CA THR A 66 -8.05 -3.73 -20.71
C THR A 66 -9.56 -3.67 -20.86
N VAL A 67 -10.31 -4.27 -19.91
CA VAL A 67 -11.77 -4.21 -19.87
C VAL A 67 -12.24 -2.76 -19.80
N THR A 68 -11.71 -2.00 -18.85
CA THR A 68 -12.08 -0.59 -18.68
C THR A 68 -11.89 0.20 -19.97
N ARG A 69 -10.74 0.08 -20.63
CA ARG A 69 -10.47 0.82 -21.88
C ARG A 69 -11.34 0.38 -23.05
N ARG A 70 -11.46 -0.94 -23.27
CA ARG A 70 -12.17 -1.47 -24.44
C ARG A 70 -13.68 -1.31 -24.32
N VAL A 71 -14.24 -1.64 -23.17
CA VAL A 71 -15.68 -1.48 -22.91
C VAL A 71 -16.08 0.00 -22.97
N ALA A 72 -15.30 0.90 -22.32
CA ALA A 72 -15.58 2.33 -22.38
C ALA A 72 -15.48 2.89 -23.83
N ALA A 73 -14.48 2.46 -24.60
CA ALA A 73 -14.33 2.88 -25.98
C ALA A 73 -15.49 2.38 -26.88
N ALA A 74 -15.90 1.11 -26.72
CA ALA A 74 -17.00 0.52 -27.48
C ALA A 74 -18.35 1.19 -27.13
N LEU A 75 -18.60 1.42 -25.84
CA LEU A 75 -19.82 2.13 -25.39
C LEU A 75 -19.82 3.59 -25.86
N GLY A 76 -18.67 4.26 -25.90
CA GLY A 76 -18.53 5.62 -26.42
C GLY A 76 -18.86 5.73 -27.90
N ARG A 77 -18.67 4.65 -28.70
CA ARG A 77 -19.07 4.53 -30.09
C ARG A 77 -20.48 3.95 -30.31
N ALA A 78 -21.19 3.68 -29.21
CA ALA A 78 -22.50 3.00 -29.20
C ALA A 78 -22.46 1.55 -29.75
N GLU A 79 -21.28 0.92 -29.78
CA GLU A 79 -21.04 -0.44 -30.33
C GLU A 79 -21.20 -1.49 -29.19
N ARG A 80 -22.44 -1.73 -28.75
CA ARG A 80 -22.74 -2.64 -27.62
C ARG A 80 -22.24 -4.07 -27.85
N ARG A 81 -22.23 -4.55 -29.09
CA ARG A 81 -21.72 -5.89 -29.43
C ARG A 81 -20.21 -5.99 -29.19
N GLU A 82 -19.44 -4.95 -29.52
CA GLU A 82 -18.01 -4.93 -29.27
C GLU A 82 -17.73 -4.90 -27.75
N ALA A 83 -18.51 -4.13 -26.98
CA ALA A 83 -18.41 -4.14 -25.51
C ALA A 83 -18.67 -5.52 -24.92
N SER A 84 -19.70 -6.25 -25.40
CA SER A 84 -20.00 -7.62 -25.00
C SER A 84 -18.88 -8.60 -25.39
N SER A 85 -18.34 -8.48 -26.61
CA SER A 85 -17.23 -9.29 -27.11
C SER A 85 -15.96 -9.09 -26.27
N ALA A 86 -15.63 -7.85 -25.91
CA ALA A 86 -14.50 -7.52 -25.06
C ALA A 86 -14.68 -8.05 -23.64
N LEU A 87 -15.89 -7.93 -23.08
CA LEU A 87 -16.19 -8.46 -21.73
C LEU A 87 -16.14 -10.00 -21.72
N GLY A 88 -16.77 -10.66 -22.68
CA GLY A 88 -16.70 -12.12 -22.83
C GLY A 88 -15.28 -12.64 -23.04
N GLY A 89 -14.48 -11.97 -23.87
CA GLY A 89 -13.06 -12.26 -24.06
C GLY A 89 -12.25 -12.12 -22.78
N ALA A 90 -12.57 -11.11 -21.95
CA ALA A 90 -11.92 -10.91 -20.67
C ALA A 90 -12.28 -11.99 -19.64
N PHE A 91 -13.53 -12.46 -19.60
CA PHE A 91 -13.93 -13.60 -18.78
C PHE A 91 -13.20 -14.88 -19.20
N LEU A 92 -13.07 -15.12 -20.51
CA LEU A 92 -12.30 -16.27 -21.00
C LEU A 92 -10.81 -16.16 -20.67
N TYR A 93 -10.23 -14.96 -20.77
CA TYR A 93 -8.88 -14.68 -20.32
C TYR A 93 -8.70 -14.97 -18.81
N ALA A 94 -9.60 -14.44 -17.97
CA ALA A 94 -9.59 -14.67 -16.54
C ALA A 94 -9.78 -16.14 -16.18
N LEU A 95 -10.60 -16.89 -16.92
CA LEU A 95 -10.75 -18.34 -16.77
C LEU A 95 -9.42 -19.07 -17.02
N ILE A 96 -8.74 -18.76 -18.11
CA ILE A 96 -7.49 -19.44 -18.48
C ILE A 96 -6.37 -19.07 -17.50
N PHE A 97 -6.12 -17.78 -17.28
CA PHE A 97 -5.02 -17.35 -16.40
C PHE A 97 -5.33 -17.58 -14.93
N GLY A 98 -6.59 -17.39 -14.50
CA GLY A 98 -7.04 -17.68 -13.15
C GLY A 98 -6.95 -19.18 -12.84
N SER A 99 -7.41 -20.06 -13.74
CA SER A 99 -7.28 -21.50 -13.57
C SER A 99 -5.83 -21.97 -13.58
N ALA A 100 -5.00 -21.40 -14.46
CA ALA A 100 -3.56 -21.69 -14.50
C ALA A 100 -2.85 -21.28 -13.20
N ALA A 101 -3.16 -20.09 -12.67
CA ALA A 101 -2.62 -19.61 -11.40
C ALA A 101 -3.11 -20.47 -10.23
N THR A 102 -4.40 -20.88 -10.21
CA THR A 102 -4.98 -21.78 -9.21
C THR A 102 -4.29 -23.13 -9.23
N ALA A 103 -4.20 -23.77 -10.40
CA ALA A 103 -3.54 -25.06 -10.55
C ALA A 103 -2.05 -24.97 -10.24
N GLY A 104 -1.38 -23.90 -10.69
CA GLY A 104 0.04 -23.65 -10.40
C GLY A 104 0.31 -23.53 -8.91
N LEU A 105 -0.43 -22.68 -8.19
CA LEU A 105 -0.23 -22.51 -6.75
C LEU A 105 -0.60 -23.77 -5.98
N PHE A 106 -1.69 -24.46 -6.36
CA PHE A 106 -2.12 -25.70 -5.71
C PHE A 106 -1.10 -26.84 -5.89
N CYS A 107 -0.68 -27.12 -7.13
CA CYS A 107 0.25 -28.22 -7.44
C CYS A 107 1.68 -27.92 -6.97
N LEU A 108 2.12 -26.68 -6.99
CA LEU A 108 3.46 -26.29 -6.59
C LEU A 108 3.56 -25.96 -5.09
N SER A 109 2.46 -25.98 -4.33
CA SER A 109 2.42 -25.60 -2.92
C SER A 109 3.49 -26.28 -2.07
N ASP A 110 3.69 -27.60 -2.19
CA ASP A 110 4.70 -28.33 -1.42
C ASP A 110 6.14 -27.92 -1.80
N ILE A 111 6.39 -27.73 -3.09
CA ILE A 111 7.71 -27.31 -3.58
C ILE A 111 8.02 -25.88 -3.10
N LEU A 112 7.03 -24.99 -3.19
CA LEU A 112 7.15 -23.60 -2.73
C LEU A 112 7.31 -23.54 -1.21
N ALA A 113 6.54 -24.32 -0.45
CA ALA A 113 6.64 -24.37 1.01
C ALA A 113 8.04 -24.82 1.46
N VAL A 114 8.58 -25.88 0.89
CA VAL A 114 9.87 -26.46 1.29
C VAL A 114 11.05 -25.66 0.70
N LYS A 115 11.06 -25.43 -0.62
CA LYS A 115 12.22 -24.84 -1.30
C LYS A 115 12.25 -23.32 -1.23
N LEU A 116 11.10 -22.67 -1.31
CA LEU A 116 11.03 -21.21 -1.34
C LEU A 116 10.87 -20.63 0.07
N LEU A 117 9.93 -21.13 0.88
CA LEU A 117 9.62 -20.59 2.19
C LEU A 117 10.36 -21.28 3.35
N SER A 118 10.99 -22.43 3.13
CA SER A 118 11.61 -23.26 4.20
C SER A 118 10.65 -23.64 5.34
N SER A 119 9.36 -23.67 5.06
CA SER A 119 8.29 -23.97 6.02
C SER A 119 7.26 -24.90 5.39
N PRO A 120 7.42 -26.23 5.55
CA PRO A 120 6.49 -27.22 4.98
C PRO A 120 5.04 -27.01 5.40
N GLU A 121 4.82 -26.46 6.61
CA GLU A 121 3.52 -26.20 7.19
C GLU A 121 2.68 -25.20 6.40
N THR A 122 3.33 -24.32 5.62
CA THR A 122 2.66 -23.30 4.80
C THR A 122 1.99 -23.88 3.54
N ALA A 123 2.27 -25.12 3.16
CA ALA A 123 1.69 -25.74 1.97
C ALA A 123 0.17 -25.79 2.02
N VAL A 124 -0.42 -26.14 3.17
CA VAL A 124 -1.87 -26.18 3.37
C VAL A 124 -2.47 -24.79 3.19
N SER A 125 -1.86 -23.77 3.77
CA SER A 125 -2.27 -22.37 3.65
C SER A 125 -2.28 -21.88 2.19
N MET A 126 -1.26 -22.25 1.40
CA MET A 126 -1.18 -21.92 -0.03
C MET A 126 -2.27 -22.65 -0.85
N ARG A 127 -2.57 -23.92 -0.54
CA ARG A 127 -3.66 -24.66 -1.21
C ARG A 127 -5.02 -24.05 -0.92
N ILE A 128 -5.26 -23.61 0.31
CA ILE A 128 -6.49 -22.91 0.69
C ILE A 128 -6.64 -21.61 -0.12
N LEU A 129 -5.59 -20.79 -0.18
CA LEU A 129 -5.61 -19.54 -0.94
C LEU A 129 -5.73 -19.76 -2.45
N ALA A 130 -5.20 -20.86 -2.99
CA ALA A 130 -5.32 -21.17 -4.41
C ALA A 130 -6.78 -21.22 -4.87
N ALA A 131 -7.72 -21.67 -4.02
CA ALA A 131 -9.14 -21.74 -4.34
C ALA A 131 -9.78 -20.35 -4.59
N SER A 132 -9.22 -19.28 -4.07
CA SER A 132 -9.71 -17.91 -4.28
C SER A 132 -9.23 -17.26 -5.58
N LEU A 133 -8.17 -17.76 -6.23
CA LEU A 133 -7.54 -17.10 -7.38
C LEU A 133 -8.46 -16.93 -8.59
N LEU A 134 -9.25 -17.98 -8.90
CA LEU A 134 -10.20 -17.90 -10.02
C LEU A 134 -11.34 -16.90 -9.73
N PRO A 135 -12.00 -16.91 -8.57
CA PRO A 135 -12.93 -15.86 -8.14
C PRO A 135 -12.32 -14.44 -8.22
N VAL A 136 -11.10 -14.26 -7.73
CA VAL A 136 -10.39 -12.96 -7.76
C VAL A 136 -10.14 -12.50 -9.20
N ALA A 137 -9.78 -13.42 -10.11
CA ALA A 137 -9.60 -13.09 -11.52
C ALA A 137 -10.91 -12.59 -12.15
N PHE A 138 -12.04 -13.25 -11.89
CA PHE A 138 -13.34 -12.80 -12.37
C PHE A 138 -13.77 -11.47 -11.73
N THR A 139 -13.56 -11.30 -10.43
CA THR A 139 -13.81 -10.02 -9.73
C THR A 139 -13.05 -8.87 -10.39
N SER A 140 -11.81 -9.09 -10.82
CA SER A 140 -10.99 -8.09 -11.52
C SER A 140 -11.61 -7.67 -12.88
N VAL A 141 -12.18 -8.61 -13.63
CA VAL A 141 -12.91 -8.33 -14.89
C VAL A 141 -14.14 -7.47 -14.63
N ILE A 142 -14.95 -7.87 -13.63
CA ILE A 142 -16.21 -7.20 -13.28
C ILE A 142 -15.94 -5.80 -12.75
N ALA A 143 -14.91 -5.63 -11.91
CA ALA A 143 -14.47 -4.33 -11.43
C ALA A 143 -14.08 -3.40 -12.59
N GLY A 144 -13.34 -3.92 -13.59
CA GLY A 144 -13.00 -3.20 -14.81
C GLY A 144 -14.23 -2.76 -15.61
N TYR A 145 -15.27 -3.59 -15.68
CA TYR A 145 -16.54 -3.25 -16.31
C TYR A 145 -17.25 -2.11 -15.58
N PHE A 146 -17.39 -2.15 -14.25
CA PHE A 146 -18.04 -1.09 -13.47
C PHE A 146 -17.30 0.25 -13.57
N VAL A 147 -15.97 0.22 -13.67
CA VAL A 147 -15.17 1.43 -13.97
C VAL A 147 -15.48 1.97 -15.35
N ALA A 148 -15.60 1.11 -16.38
CA ALA A 148 -15.90 1.49 -17.75
C ALA A 148 -17.28 2.18 -17.88
N VAL A 149 -18.28 1.66 -17.19
CA VAL A 149 -19.64 2.24 -17.17
C VAL A 149 -19.80 3.40 -16.16
N ARG A 150 -18.70 3.86 -15.54
CA ARG A 150 -18.64 4.97 -14.56
C ARG A 150 -19.47 4.72 -13.29
N ARG A 151 -19.65 3.48 -12.89
CA ARG A 151 -20.35 3.08 -11.66
C ARG A 151 -19.37 2.61 -10.58
N VAL A 152 -18.38 3.42 -10.30
CA VAL A 152 -17.30 3.10 -9.33
C VAL A 152 -17.83 2.88 -7.90
N GLY A 153 -18.99 3.46 -7.59
CA GLY A 153 -19.65 3.28 -6.28
C GLY A 153 -19.97 1.83 -5.93
N PHE A 154 -20.29 0.98 -6.93
CA PHE A 154 -20.52 -0.45 -6.71
C PHE A 154 -19.24 -1.16 -6.24
N ASN A 155 -18.11 -0.91 -6.90
CA ASN A 155 -16.83 -1.47 -6.47
C ASN A 155 -16.47 -1.04 -5.04
N ALA A 156 -16.72 0.21 -4.68
CA ALA A 156 -16.49 0.71 -3.33
C ALA A 156 -17.42 0.03 -2.31
N ALA A 157 -18.69 -0.16 -2.64
CA ALA A 157 -19.64 -0.86 -1.77
C ALA A 157 -19.23 -2.33 -1.54
N VAL A 158 -18.82 -3.05 -2.60
CA VAL A 158 -18.31 -4.42 -2.48
C VAL A 158 -17.08 -4.48 -1.58
N GLN A 159 -16.13 -3.55 -1.72
CA GLN A 159 -14.95 -3.50 -0.84
C GLN A 159 -15.32 -3.28 0.63
N VAL A 160 -16.29 -2.41 0.92
CA VAL A 160 -16.78 -2.18 2.29
C VAL A 160 -17.44 -3.42 2.85
N ILE A 161 -18.32 -4.07 2.08
CA ILE A 161 -19.00 -5.31 2.46
C ILE A 161 -17.98 -6.42 2.70
N SER A 162 -17.01 -6.59 1.80
CA SER A 162 -15.93 -7.57 1.93
C SER A 162 -15.14 -7.39 3.22
N GLN A 163 -14.77 -6.16 3.54
CA GLN A 163 -14.04 -5.85 4.78
C GLN A 163 -14.92 -6.10 6.02
N ALA A 164 -16.20 -5.73 5.98
CA ALA A 164 -17.14 -5.96 7.07
C ALA A 164 -17.37 -7.45 7.33
N LEU A 165 -17.37 -8.28 6.29
CA LEU A 165 -17.49 -9.74 6.40
C LEU A 165 -16.17 -10.41 6.82
N LYS A 166 -15.04 -9.90 6.32
CA LYS A 166 -13.71 -10.46 6.63
C LYS A 166 -13.42 -10.45 8.13
N ILE A 167 -13.80 -9.39 8.83
CA ILE A 167 -13.51 -9.23 10.25
C ILE A 167 -14.15 -10.35 11.09
N PRO A 168 -15.49 -10.53 11.11
CA PRO A 168 -16.12 -11.56 11.93
C PRO A 168 -15.74 -12.98 11.51
N ILE A 169 -15.60 -13.24 10.20
CA ILE A 169 -15.18 -14.55 9.70
C ILE A 169 -13.76 -14.88 10.20
N THR A 170 -12.83 -13.93 10.12
CA THR A 170 -11.47 -14.15 10.61
C THR A 170 -11.43 -14.35 12.12
N ILE A 171 -12.16 -13.51 12.88
CA ILE A 171 -12.23 -13.64 14.34
C ILE A 171 -12.73 -15.04 14.72
N TRP A 172 -13.81 -15.49 14.10
CA TRP A 172 -14.38 -16.81 14.37
C TRP A 172 -13.41 -17.94 14.03
N LEU A 173 -12.87 -17.96 12.81
CA LEU A 173 -11.97 -19.03 12.36
C LEU A 173 -10.67 -19.05 13.17
N VAL A 174 -10.03 -17.91 13.40
CA VAL A 174 -8.76 -17.86 14.14
C VAL A 174 -8.95 -18.28 15.60
N THR A 175 -10.06 -17.88 16.23
CA THR A 175 -10.36 -18.28 17.61
C THR A 175 -10.55 -19.79 17.73
N GLU A 176 -11.26 -20.40 16.77
CA GLU A 176 -11.50 -21.84 16.75
C GLU A 176 -10.23 -22.65 16.53
N PHE A 177 -9.37 -22.20 15.60
CA PHE A 177 -8.17 -22.95 15.20
C PHE A 177 -6.92 -22.64 16.04
N LYS A 178 -6.94 -21.60 16.89
CA LYS A 178 -5.79 -21.20 17.73
C LYS A 178 -5.27 -22.34 18.63
N THR A 179 -6.14 -23.22 19.08
CA THR A 179 -5.80 -24.35 19.95
C THR A 179 -4.91 -25.39 19.27
N HIS A 180 -4.76 -25.37 17.96
CA HIS A 180 -4.05 -26.37 17.15
C HIS A 180 -2.64 -25.92 16.69
N GLY A 181 -2.14 -24.77 17.18
CA GLY A 181 -0.80 -24.24 16.88
C GLY A 181 -0.73 -23.14 15.82
N ASP A 182 0.46 -22.54 15.63
CA ASP A 182 0.66 -21.38 14.77
C ASP A 182 0.34 -21.64 13.31
N ALA A 183 0.75 -22.78 12.75
CA ALA A 183 0.45 -23.16 11.37
C ALA A 183 -1.05 -23.30 11.11
N SER A 184 -1.81 -23.82 12.09
CA SER A 184 -3.26 -23.90 12.01
C SER A 184 -3.93 -22.53 12.06
N SER A 185 -3.38 -21.61 12.85
CA SER A 185 -3.84 -20.23 12.92
C SER A 185 -3.60 -19.49 11.59
N VAL A 186 -2.45 -19.72 10.93
CA VAL A 186 -2.15 -19.17 9.61
C VAL A 186 -3.09 -19.77 8.55
N ALA A 187 -3.36 -21.08 8.60
CA ALA A 187 -4.32 -21.72 7.69
C ALA A 187 -5.74 -21.17 7.88
N ALA A 188 -6.16 -20.89 9.11
CA ALA A 188 -7.43 -20.25 9.42
C ALA A 188 -7.52 -18.83 8.85
N LEU A 189 -6.45 -18.03 8.93
CA LEU A 189 -6.38 -16.71 8.27
C LEU A 189 -6.54 -16.84 6.76
N CYS A 190 -5.84 -17.78 6.14
CA CYS A 190 -5.93 -18.03 4.71
C CYS A 190 -7.33 -18.49 4.30
N LEU A 191 -7.98 -19.32 5.11
CA LEU A 191 -9.35 -19.75 4.91
C LEU A 191 -10.33 -18.58 4.99
N ALA A 192 -10.16 -17.69 5.97
CA ALA A 192 -10.97 -16.48 6.10
C ALA A 192 -10.85 -15.57 4.87
N VAL A 193 -9.64 -15.39 4.35
CA VAL A 193 -9.41 -14.67 3.10
C VAL A 193 -10.12 -15.34 1.94
N THR A 194 -9.96 -16.64 1.78
CA THR A 194 -10.58 -17.41 0.68
C THR A 194 -12.10 -17.33 0.71
N VAL A 195 -12.72 -17.53 1.88
CA VAL A 195 -14.18 -17.43 2.06
C VAL A 195 -14.68 -16.02 1.74
N THR A 196 -13.95 -14.99 2.21
CA THR A 196 -14.33 -13.59 1.95
C THR A 196 -14.22 -13.25 0.48
N GLU A 197 -13.17 -13.69 -0.22
CA GLU A 197 -13.03 -13.47 -1.67
C GLU A 197 -14.13 -14.18 -2.48
N LEU A 198 -14.52 -15.38 -2.08
CA LEU A 198 -15.65 -16.11 -2.68
C LEU A 198 -16.97 -15.36 -2.50
N ILE A 199 -17.27 -14.88 -1.29
CA ILE A 199 -18.48 -14.11 -1.02
C ILE A 199 -18.46 -12.79 -1.82
N SER A 200 -17.33 -12.09 -1.84
CA SER A 200 -17.14 -10.85 -2.60
C SER A 200 -17.37 -11.06 -4.09
N PHE A 201 -16.85 -12.15 -4.63
CA PHE A 201 -17.09 -12.54 -6.02
C PHE A 201 -18.59 -12.80 -6.29
N LEU A 202 -19.28 -13.52 -5.42
CA LEU A 202 -20.72 -13.79 -5.59
C LEU A 202 -21.53 -12.50 -5.55
N VAL A 203 -21.21 -11.57 -4.67
CA VAL A 203 -21.90 -10.26 -4.56
C VAL A 203 -21.68 -9.44 -5.84
N ILE A 204 -20.44 -9.28 -6.29
CA ILE A 204 -20.16 -8.46 -7.49
C ILE A 204 -20.67 -9.14 -8.77
N LEU A 205 -20.74 -10.46 -8.81
CA LEU A 205 -21.34 -11.22 -9.91
C LEU A 205 -22.84 -11.00 -9.98
N ALA A 206 -23.54 -11.04 -8.83
CA ALA A 206 -24.96 -10.75 -8.76
C ALA A 206 -25.26 -9.32 -9.24
N GLU A 207 -24.45 -8.35 -8.85
CA GLU A 207 -24.57 -6.97 -9.33
C GLU A 207 -24.34 -6.87 -10.85
N LEU A 208 -23.35 -7.58 -11.41
CA LEU A 208 -23.11 -7.63 -12.84
C LEU A 208 -24.31 -8.19 -13.60
N ILE A 209 -24.87 -9.34 -13.14
CA ILE A 209 -26.03 -9.98 -13.77
C ILE A 209 -27.22 -9.01 -13.75
N PHE A 210 -27.45 -8.33 -12.63
CA PHE A 210 -28.50 -7.34 -12.49
C PHE A 210 -28.30 -6.14 -13.42
N ASP A 211 -27.08 -5.63 -13.55
CA ASP A 211 -26.78 -4.52 -14.45
C ASP A 211 -26.94 -4.90 -15.91
N LEU A 212 -26.46 -6.07 -16.31
CA LEU A 212 -26.59 -6.58 -17.67
C LEU A 212 -28.05 -6.85 -18.05
N SER A 213 -28.88 -7.32 -17.12
CA SER A 213 -30.31 -7.54 -17.36
C SER A 213 -31.08 -6.25 -17.62
N ARG A 214 -30.67 -5.14 -16.98
CA ARG A 214 -31.33 -3.83 -17.12
C ARG A 214 -30.83 -3.02 -18.32
N HIS A 215 -29.52 -3.07 -18.62
CA HIS A 215 -28.89 -2.17 -19.58
C HIS A 215 -28.44 -2.86 -20.85
N GLY A 216 -28.41 -4.18 -20.89
CA GLY A 216 -28.09 -5.07 -22.00
C GLY A 216 -26.94 -4.60 -22.91
N ILE A 217 -25.79 -5.27 -22.90
CA ILE A 217 -24.71 -4.99 -23.86
C ILE A 217 -24.83 -5.83 -25.14
N GLY A 218 -25.89 -6.62 -25.27
CA GLY A 218 -26.06 -7.54 -26.38
C GLY A 218 -25.26 -8.83 -26.21
N SER A 219 -25.42 -9.77 -27.13
CA SER A 219 -24.62 -11.01 -27.19
C SER A 219 -23.66 -10.96 -28.36
N ALA A 220 -22.38 -11.28 -28.10
CA ALA A 220 -21.34 -11.32 -29.12
C ALA A 220 -20.34 -12.45 -28.80
N LYS A 221 -19.61 -12.93 -29.84
CA LYS A 221 -18.56 -13.93 -29.63
C LYS A 221 -17.42 -13.31 -28.82
N PRO A 222 -16.90 -14.02 -27.79
CA PRO A 222 -15.76 -13.55 -26.99
C PRO A 222 -14.51 -13.33 -27.85
N ASP A 223 -13.86 -12.16 -27.72
CA ASP A 223 -12.60 -11.83 -28.40
C ASP A 223 -11.41 -11.96 -27.43
N LEU A 224 -11.02 -13.22 -27.15
CA LEU A 224 -9.88 -13.53 -26.30
C LEU A 224 -8.56 -12.96 -26.84
N ILE A 225 -8.33 -13.10 -28.16
CA ILE A 225 -7.03 -12.76 -28.77
C ILE A 225 -6.74 -11.27 -28.61
N SER A 226 -7.73 -10.44 -28.89
CA SER A 226 -7.57 -8.99 -28.79
C SER A 226 -7.44 -8.53 -27.33
N VAL A 227 -8.14 -9.18 -26.40
CA VAL A 227 -7.96 -8.92 -24.95
C VAL A 227 -6.56 -9.32 -24.52
N ALA A 228 -6.08 -10.50 -24.87
CA ALA A 228 -4.75 -10.99 -24.51
C ALA A 228 -3.63 -10.10 -25.08
N LYS A 229 -3.74 -9.68 -26.35
CA LYS A 229 -2.78 -8.75 -26.98
C LYS A 229 -2.65 -7.41 -26.23
N THR A 230 -3.67 -7.01 -25.50
CA THR A 230 -3.65 -5.76 -24.71
C THR A 230 -3.28 -6.03 -23.25
N ALA A 231 -3.84 -7.08 -22.64
CA ALA A 231 -3.66 -7.37 -21.22
C ALA A 231 -2.24 -7.84 -20.88
N ILE A 232 -1.64 -8.73 -21.71
CA ILE A 232 -0.31 -9.30 -21.45
C ILE A 232 0.77 -8.20 -21.42
N PRO A 233 0.91 -7.31 -22.43
CA PRO A 233 1.91 -6.24 -22.36
C PRO A 233 1.71 -5.29 -21.16
N LEU A 234 0.44 -4.98 -20.84
CA LEU A 234 0.11 -4.14 -19.68
C LEU A 234 0.45 -4.81 -18.35
N GLY A 235 0.34 -6.15 -18.27
CA GLY A 235 0.64 -6.94 -17.09
C GLY A 235 2.13 -7.26 -16.89
N THR A 236 2.94 -7.23 -17.97
CA THR A 236 4.32 -7.73 -17.95
C THR A 236 5.19 -7.08 -16.87
N SER A 237 5.11 -5.77 -16.71
CA SER A 237 5.87 -5.06 -15.67
C SER A 237 5.45 -5.46 -14.26
N ALA A 238 4.15 -5.68 -14.05
CA ALA A 238 3.63 -6.13 -12.77
C ALA A 238 4.06 -7.58 -12.47
N TYR A 239 4.10 -8.45 -13.48
CA TYR A 239 4.60 -9.82 -13.32
C TYR A 239 6.06 -9.85 -12.87
N VAL A 240 6.93 -9.11 -13.56
CA VAL A 240 8.36 -9.06 -13.23
C VAL A 240 8.56 -8.52 -11.82
N ARG A 241 7.92 -7.39 -11.48
CA ARG A 241 8.04 -6.78 -10.16
C ARG A 241 7.52 -7.72 -9.07
N SER A 242 6.36 -8.33 -9.25
CA SER A 242 5.76 -9.21 -8.25
C SER A 242 6.58 -10.49 -8.04
N ALA A 243 7.19 -11.03 -9.12
CA ALA A 243 8.12 -12.16 -9.02
C ALA A 243 9.37 -11.78 -8.20
N LEU A 244 9.98 -10.63 -8.51
CA LEU A 244 11.18 -10.17 -7.79
C LEU A 244 10.90 -9.94 -6.31
N LEU A 245 9.77 -9.28 -5.97
CA LEU A 245 9.35 -9.10 -4.58
C LEU A 245 9.13 -10.43 -3.87
N THR A 246 8.53 -11.42 -4.54
CA THR A 246 8.31 -12.74 -3.95
C THR A 246 9.63 -13.45 -3.66
N VAL A 247 10.59 -13.37 -4.57
CA VAL A 247 11.95 -13.93 -4.37
C VAL A 247 12.64 -13.21 -3.21
N GLU A 248 12.63 -11.88 -3.19
CA GLU A 248 13.24 -11.06 -2.15
C GLU A 248 12.72 -11.46 -0.76
N HIS A 249 11.39 -11.38 -0.55
CA HIS A 249 10.75 -11.69 0.72
C HIS A 249 11.01 -13.14 1.17
N SER A 250 11.04 -14.09 0.23
CA SER A 250 11.27 -15.50 0.54
C SER A 250 12.72 -15.80 0.97
N ILE A 251 13.67 -14.95 0.59
CA ILE A 251 15.07 -15.10 0.95
C ILE A 251 15.35 -14.57 2.37
N ILE A 252 14.60 -13.58 2.85
CA ILE A 252 14.89 -12.88 4.12
C ILE A 252 14.97 -13.82 5.32
N PRO A 253 13.97 -14.66 5.66
CA PRO A 253 14.06 -15.56 6.81
C PRO A 253 15.23 -16.54 6.71
N LYS A 254 15.49 -17.10 5.51
CA LYS A 254 16.63 -18.00 5.26
C LYS A 254 17.97 -17.32 5.52
N ARG A 255 18.06 -16.02 5.27
CA ARG A 255 19.29 -15.25 5.50
C ARG A 255 19.44 -14.85 6.95
N LEU A 256 18.32 -14.63 7.67
CA LEU A 256 18.32 -14.43 9.12
C LEU A 256 18.77 -15.69 9.85
N GLU A 257 18.30 -16.88 9.46
CA GLU A 257 18.81 -18.14 10.00
C GLU A 257 20.33 -18.28 9.81
N LYS A 258 20.87 -17.82 8.67
CA LYS A 258 22.32 -17.83 8.40
C LYS A 258 23.11 -16.81 9.23
N SER A 259 22.47 -15.79 9.77
CA SER A 259 23.10 -14.84 10.69
C SER A 259 23.22 -15.38 12.11
N GLY A 260 22.66 -16.56 12.40
CA GLY A 260 22.70 -17.22 13.70
C GLY A 260 21.38 -17.18 14.47
N GLU A 261 20.32 -16.59 13.90
CA GLU A 261 18.98 -16.65 14.46
C GLU A 261 18.39 -18.07 14.32
N GLY A 262 17.65 -18.54 15.34
CA GLY A 262 16.88 -19.77 15.20
C GLY A 262 15.71 -19.61 14.22
N TYR A 263 15.17 -20.74 13.71
CA TYR A 263 14.02 -20.71 12.78
C TYR A 263 12.86 -19.82 13.27
N ALA A 264 12.40 -20.05 14.51
CA ALA A 264 11.30 -19.28 15.08
C ALA A 264 11.63 -17.78 15.23
N GLU A 265 12.88 -17.47 15.60
CA GLU A 265 13.35 -16.09 15.79
C GLU A 265 13.44 -15.35 14.44
N ALA A 266 13.95 -15.99 13.40
CA ALA A 266 14.02 -15.42 12.04
C ALA A 266 12.62 -15.09 11.50
N PHE A 267 11.65 -15.96 11.69
CA PHE A 267 10.26 -15.71 11.30
C PHE A 267 9.59 -14.66 12.17
N ALA A 268 9.87 -14.62 13.47
CA ALA A 268 9.38 -13.59 14.37
C ALA A 268 9.93 -12.21 13.99
N SER A 269 11.24 -12.07 13.77
CA SER A 269 11.89 -10.84 13.32
C SER A 269 11.31 -10.34 12.01
N TYR A 270 11.12 -11.24 11.03
CA TYR A 270 10.50 -10.91 9.76
C TYR A 270 9.03 -10.49 9.93
N GLY A 271 8.26 -11.21 10.75
CA GLY A 271 6.85 -10.92 11.04
C GLY A 271 6.68 -9.58 11.76
N ALA A 272 7.50 -9.30 12.75
CA ALA A 272 7.49 -8.04 13.49
C ALA A 272 7.83 -6.84 12.59
N LEU A 273 8.78 -7.00 11.67
CA LEU A 273 9.15 -5.94 10.74
C LEU A 273 8.11 -5.75 9.62
N HIS A 274 7.78 -6.82 8.87
CA HIS A 274 6.88 -6.73 7.71
C HIS A 274 5.40 -6.76 8.05
N GLY A 275 5.03 -7.55 9.06
CA GLY A 275 3.63 -7.73 9.45
C GLY A 275 3.12 -6.68 10.44
N MET A 276 4.02 -5.98 11.16
CA MET A 276 3.66 -5.04 12.21
C MET A 276 4.24 -3.64 11.99
N ALA A 277 5.59 -3.50 11.93
CA ALA A 277 6.24 -2.19 11.87
C ALA A 277 5.97 -1.46 10.55
N LEU A 278 6.15 -2.10 9.40
CA LEU A 278 5.89 -1.47 8.10
C LEU A 278 4.43 -1.02 7.91
N PRO A 279 3.39 -1.79 8.25
CA PRO A 279 2.01 -1.30 8.23
C PRO A 279 1.78 -0.04 9.07
N MET A 280 2.43 0.08 10.26
CA MET A 280 2.38 1.30 11.06
C MET A 280 3.01 2.50 10.35
N ILE A 281 4.22 2.31 9.78
CA ILE A 281 4.95 3.35 9.06
C ILE A 281 4.18 3.80 7.81
N LEU A 282 3.56 2.86 7.12
CA LEU A 282 2.78 3.14 5.91
C LEU A 282 1.37 3.67 6.19
N TYR A 283 0.88 3.61 7.43
CA TYR A 283 -0.45 4.11 7.76
C TYR A 283 -0.61 5.63 7.50
N PRO A 284 0.26 6.51 8.01
CA PRO A 284 0.16 7.94 7.72
C PRO A 284 0.38 8.27 6.23
N MET A 285 1.09 7.41 5.49
CA MET A 285 1.30 7.56 4.04
C MET A 285 -0.02 7.56 3.24
N ALA A 286 -1.13 7.08 3.81
CA ALA A 286 -2.44 7.11 3.15
C ALA A 286 -2.88 8.53 2.75
N ALA A 287 -2.60 9.52 3.61
CA ALA A 287 -2.89 10.92 3.32
C ALA A 287 -2.05 11.43 2.14
N ILE A 288 -0.76 11.07 2.11
CA ILE A 288 0.15 11.40 1.01
C ILE A 288 -0.26 10.70 -0.29
N SER A 289 -0.71 9.45 -0.24
CA SER A 289 -1.18 8.71 -1.43
C SER A 289 -2.39 9.38 -2.07
N SER A 290 -3.34 9.88 -1.27
CA SER A 290 -4.48 10.64 -1.77
C SER A 290 -4.04 11.95 -2.42
N PHE A 291 -3.11 12.66 -1.80
CA PHE A 291 -2.52 13.89 -2.36
C PHE A 291 -1.74 13.61 -3.65
N ALA A 292 -0.90 12.57 -3.67
CA ALA A 292 -0.14 12.15 -4.84
C ALA A 292 -1.06 11.79 -6.03
N GLY A 293 -2.21 11.17 -5.77
CA GLY A 293 -3.22 10.88 -6.79
C GLY A 293 -3.75 12.13 -7.50
N LEU A 294 -3.81 13.27 -6.82
CA LEU A 294 -4.22 14.55 -7.42
C LEU A 294 -3.11 15.20 -8.25
N LEU A 295 -1.84 14.89 -7.97
CA LEU A 295 -0.70 15.45 -8.71
C LEU A 295 -0.59 14.86 -10.12
N VAL A 296 -0.95 13.60 -10.32
CA VAL A 296 -0.85 12.94 -11.64
C VAL A 296 -1.59 13.71 -12.74
N PRO A 297 -2.91 13.99 -12.63
CA PRO A 297 -3.63 14.76 -13.66
C PRO A 297 -3.15 16.22 -13.75
N GLU A 298 -2.75 16.84 -12.64
CA GLU A 298 -2.27 18.21 -12.62
C GLU A 298 -0.97 18.37 -13.41
N PHE A 299 -0.01 17.44 -13.24
CA PHE A 299 1.24 17.43 -14.00
C PHE A 299 1.02 17.02 -15.46
N ALA A 300 0.08 16.14 -15.75
CA ALA A 300 -0.29 15.81 -17.12
C ALA A 300 -0.86 17.03 -17.85
N GLU A 301 -1.71 17.82 -17.19
CA GLU A 301 -2.23 19.08 -17.75
C GLU A 301 -1.13 20.11 -17.97
N CYS A 302 -0.24 20.33 -16.99
CA CYS A 302 0.90 21.23 -17.11
C CYS A 302 1.83 20.82 -18.27
N SER A 303 2.10 19.52 -18.42
CA SER A 303 2.92 18.98 -19.51
C SER A 303 2.28 19.22 -20.88
N ALA A 304 0.97 18.92 -21.01
CA ALA A 304 0.22 19.10 -22.25
C ALA A 304 0.13 20.59 -22.69
N LYS A 305 0.03 21.51 -21.72
CA LYS A 305 -0.06 22.96 -21.98
C LYS A 305 1.31 23.67 -22.05
N GLY A 306 2.41 22.97 -21.80
CA GLY A 306 3.75 23.58 -21.70
C GLY A 306 3.91 24.55 -20.53
N ALA A 307 3.07 24.46 -19.50
CA ALA A 307 2.99 25.38 -18.36
C ALA A 307 4.08 25.09 -17.31
N ARG A 308 5.35 25.23 -17.66
CA ARG A 308 6.50 24.89 -16.82
C ARG A 308 6.53 25.63 -15.49
N GLU A 309 6.29 26.94 -15.47
CA GLU A 309 6.28 27.72 -14.22
C GLU A 309 5.23 27.25 -13.23
N ARG A 310 4.06 26.84 -13.73
CA ARG A 310 3.01 26.23 -12.88
C ARG A 310 3.46 24.90 -12.33
N ALA A 311 4.07 24.04 -13.15
CA ALA A 311 4.61 22.76 -12.73
C ALA A 311 5.72 22.92 -11.67
N ASP A 312 6.64 23.87 -11.86
CA ASP A 312 7.74 24.18 -10.92
C ASP A 312 7.21 24.65 -9.55
N ARG A 313 6.16 25.49 -9.56
CA ARG A 313 5.52 25.95 -8.32
C ARG A 313 4.80 24.81 -7.60
N ILE A 314 3.94 24.06 -8.31
CA ILE A 314 3.20 22.93 -7.73
C ILE A 314 4.17 21.87 -7.21
N GLY A 315 5.21 21.53 -7.99
CA GLY A 315 6.24 20.58 -7.57
C GLY A 315 6.99 21.02 -6.31
N SER A 316 7.34 22.30 -6.22
CA SER A 316 7.98 22.85 -5.03
C SER A 316 7.06 22.82 -3.81
N GLU A 317 5.78 23.16 -3.96
CA GLU A 317 4.79 23.10 -2.88
C GLU A 317 4.54 21.64 -2.46
N ALA A 318 4.39 20.71 -3.41
CA ALA A 318 4.18 19.30 -3.14
C ALA A 318 5.35 18.68 -2.36
N VAL A 319 6.58 18.90 -2.78
CA VAL A 319 7.79 18.39 -2.10
C VAL A 319 7.91 18.96 -0.69
N ASN A 320 7.76 20.29 -0.52
CA ASN A 320 7.90 20.92 0.80
C ASN A 320 6.77 20.54 1.76
N THR A 321 5.53 20.41 1.29
CA THR A 321 4.39 19.96 2.11
C THR A 321 4.57 18.51 2.54
N THR A 322 4.95 17.63 1.60
CA THR A 322 5.24 16.23 1.90
C THR A 322 6.37 16.10 2.91
N LEU A 323 7.45 16.84 2.74
CA LEU A 323 8.60 16.81 3.64
C LEU A 323 8.23 17.27 5.05
N THR A 324 7.42 18.34 5.17
CA THR A 324 6.90 18.81 6.46
C THR A 324 6.03 17.76 7.15
N TYR A 325 5.09 17.17 6.43
CA TYR A 325 4.22 16.13 6.97
C TYR A 325 5.01 14.90 7.37
N ALA A 326 5.89 14.42 6.50
CA ALA A 326 6.69 13.22 6.72
C ALA A 326 7.67 13.36 7.89
N SER A 327 8.29 14.56 8.08
CA SER A 327 9.17 14.80 9.22
C SER A 327 8.44 14.79 10.56
N VAL A 328 7.22 15.32 10.62
CA VAL A 328 6.38 15.21 11.82
C VAL A 328 5.99 13.76 12.10
N CYS A 329 5.55 13.03 11.06
CA CYS A 329 5.24 11.60 11.18
C CYS A 329 6.46 10.78 11.63
N ALA A 330 7.63 11.02 11.05
CA ALA A 330 8.88 10.36 11.42
C ALA A 330 9.21 10.53 12.91
N VAL A 331 9.13 11.77 13.40
CA VAL A 331 9.42 12.07 14.81
C VAL A 331 8.38 11.42 15.74
N PHE A 332 7.09 11.47 15.40
CA PHE A 332 6.06 10.84 16.22
C PHE A 332 6.21 9.33 16.23
N LEU A 333 6.46 8.71 15.08
CA LEU A 333 6.74 7.28 15.00
C LEU A 333 7.99 6.90 15.78
N PHE A 334 9.05 7.74 15.79
CA PHE A 334 10.26 7.48 16.56
C PHE A 334 10.05 7.61 18.07
N VAL A 335 9.45 8.72 18.51
CA VAL A 335 9.30 9.01 19.95
C VAL A 335 8.29 8.07 20.63
N PHE A 336 7.20 7.72 19.93
CA PHE A 336 6.15 6.84 20.46
C PHE A 336 6.29 5.39 19.97
N ALA A 337 7.41 5.00 19.36
CA ALA A 337 7.61 3.70 18.72
C ALA A 337 7.33 2.52 19.66
N GLU A 338 7.91 2.53 20.85
CA GLU A 338 7.74 1.48 21.84
C GLU A 338 6.29 1.38 22.31
N GLU A 339 5.68 2.53 22.63
CA GLU A 339 4.29 2.61 23.06
C GLU A 339 3.34 2.16 21.94
N LEU A 340 3.63 2.50 20.69
CA LEU A 340 2.88 2.06 19.51
C LEU A 340 2.99 0.54 19.31
N GLY A 341 4.21 -0.02 19.35
CA GLY A 341 4.43 -1.45 19.16
C GLY A 341 3.70 -2.27 20.21
N TYR A 342 3.86 -1.91 21.48
CA TYR A 342 3.21 -2.59 22.59
C TYR A 342 1.69 -2.39 22.59
N THR A 343 1.22 -1.13 22.46
CA THR A 343 -0.22 -0.83 22.57
C THR A 343 -1.02 -1.39 21.41
N VAL A 344 -0.46 -1.38 20.17
CA VAL A 344 -1.17 -1.86 18.98
C VAL A 344 -1.01 -3.36 18.81
N TYR A 345 0.22 -3.90 18.91
CA TYR A 345 0.52 -5.28 18.54
C TYR A 345 0.93 -6.18 19.72
N ASP A 346 1.05 -5.63 20.94
CA ASP A 346 1.59 -6.34 22.11
C ASP A 346 3.02 -6.88 21.84
N SER A 347 3.82 -6.10 21.10
CA SER A 347 5.16 -6.47 20.64
C SER A 347 6.16 -5.34 20.82
N TYR A 348 7.19 -5.59 21.63
CA TYR A 348 8.34 -4.69 21.77
C TYR A 348 9.24 -4.71 20.52
N SER A 349 9.34 -5.86 19.85
CA SER A 349 10.09 -6.02 18.60
C SER A 349 9.52 -5.10 17.51
N ALA A 350 8.20 -5.03 17.38
CA ALA A 350 7.54 -4.12 16.44
C ALA A 350 7.88 -2.66 16.76
N GLY A 351 7.84 -2.26 18.03
CA GLY A 351 8.24 -0.91 18.47
C GLY A 351 9.69 -0.59 18.11
N TYR A 352 10.61 -1.52 18.35
CA TYR A 352 12.02 -1.37 17.99
C TYR A 352 12.19 -1.15 16.47
N TYR A 353 11.52 -1.94 15.62
CA TYR A 353 11.62 -1.78 14.17
C TYR A 353 10.94 -0.51 13.65
N VAL A 354 9.86 -0.05 14.29
CA VAL A 354 9.27 1.27 13.99
C VAL A 354 10.28 2.38 14.27
N ALA A 355 10.94 2.36 15.45
CA ALA A 355 11.96 3.36 15.77
C ALA A 355 13.13 3.35 14.79
N MET A 356 13.59 2.15 14.40
CA MET A 356 14.70 1.96 13.48
C MET A 356 14.40 2.50 12.08
N LEU A 357 13.17 2.33 11.58
CA LEU A 357 12.77 2.74 10.24
C LEU A 357 12.15 4.15 10.19
N ALA A 358 11.74 4.72 11.32
CA ALA A 358 11.13 6.06 11.35
C ALA A 358 11.95 7.16 10.66
N PRO A 359 13.31 7.20 10.76
CA PRO A 359 14.12 8.20 10.06
C PRO A 359 14.02 8.13 8.52
N VAL A 360 13.61 7.00 7.96
CA VAL A 360 13.47 6.80 6.50
C VAL A 360 12.16 7.37 5.96
N VAL A 361 11.15 7.56 6.82
CA VAL A 361 9.80 8.01 6.44
C VAL A 361 9.81 9.25 5.53
N PRO A 362 10.61 10.30 5.77
CA PRO A 362 10.67 11.45 4.87
C PRO A 362 11.06 11.07 3.44
N ILE A 363 12.01 10.14 3.27
CA ILE A 363 12.47 9.67 1.97
C ILE A 363 11.40 8.84 1.28
N MET A 364 10.78 7.89 1.99
CA MET A 364 9.69 7.04 1.49
C MET A 364 8.51 7.86 0.97
N TYR A 365 8.08 8.87 1.73
CA TYR A 365 6.93 9.68 1.34
C TYR A 365 7.27 10.62 0.18
N LEU A 366 8.50 11.14 0.14
CA LEU A 366 8.99 11.94 -0.99
C LEU A 366 9.10 11.09 -2.26
N ASP A 367 9.60 9.86 -2.18
CA ASP A 367 9.67 8.96 -3.32
C ASP A 367 8.28 8.72 -3.90
N HIS A 368 7.28 8.43 -3.06
CA HIS A 368 5.90 8.22 -3.50
C HIS A 368 5.31 9.43 -4.25
N VAL A 369 5.55 10.65 -3.77
CA VAL A 369 5.09 11.89 -4.41
C VAL A 369 5.86 12.17 -5.71
N THR A 370 7.17 11.92 -5.70
CA THR A 370 8.04 12.10 -6.88
C THR A 370 7.63 11.12 -8.00
N ASP A 371 7.34 9.86 -7.66
CA ASP A 371 6.85 8.85 -8.59
C ASP A 371 5.49 9.24 -9.21
N ALA A 372 4.58 9.82 -8.42
CA ALA A 372 3.31 10.34 -8.92
C ALA A 372 3.53 11.51 -9.91
N MET A 373 4.43 12.43 -9.59
CA MET A 373 4.78 13.54 -10.50
C MET A 373 5.42 13.04 -11.80
N LEU A 374 6.33 12.03 -11.72
CA LEU A 374 6.92 11.36 -12.90
C LEU A 374 5.86 10.73 -13.80
N LYS A 375 4.90 10.03 -13.22
CA LYS A 375 3.76 9.48 -13.97
C LYS A 375 2.93 10.57 -14.65
N GLY A 376 2.75 11.70 -13.97
CA GLY A 376 2.04 12.86 -14.51
C GLY A 376 2.73 13.50 -15.71
N VAL A 377 4.07 13.60 -15.71
CA VAL A 377 4.82 14.13 -16.87
C VAL A 377 5.07 13.09 -17.96
N GLY A 378 4.55 11.86 -17.84
CA GLY A 378 4.65 10.81 -18.86
C GLY A 378 5.86 9.90 -18.74
N GLU A 379 6.65 10.00 -17.66
CA GLU A 379 7.87 9.20 -17.40
C GLU A 379 7.59 7.88 -16.65
N GLN A 380 6.39 7.33 -16.80
CA GLN A 380 5.99 6.08 -16.13
C GLN A 380 6.86 4.86 -16.49
N VAL A 381 7.41 4.81 -17.71
CA VAL A 381 8.30 3.73 -18.14
C VAL A 381 9.64 3.81 -17.41
N TYR A 382 10.15 5.03 -17.19
CA TYR A 382 11.36 5.23 -16.40
C TYR A 382 11.15 4.79 -14.93
N SER A 383 10.06 5.22 -14.31
CA SER A 383 9.68 4.78 -12.95
C SER A 383 9.58 3.25 -12.85
N MET A 384 9.01 2.59 -13.87
CA MET A 384 8.97 1.13 -13.93
C MET A 384 10.37 0.50 -13.91
N TRP A 385 11.31 1.02 -14.71
CA TRP A 385 12.68 0.50 -14.74
C TRP A 385 13.44 0.74 -13.44
N VAL A 386 13.23 1.90 -12.80
CA VAL A 386 13.77 2.18 -11.45
C VAL A 386 13.27 1.15 -10.45
N ASN A 387 11.96 0.87 -10.41
CA ASN A 387 11.38 -0.13 -9.51
C ASN A 387 11.88 -1.57 -9.77
N ILE A 388 12.14 -1.94 -11.03
CA ILE A 388 12.70 -3.27 -11.36
C ILE A 388 14.16 -3.35 -10.91
N SER A 389 14.96 -2.31 -11.19
CA SER A 389 16.37 -2.27 -10.77
C SER A 389 16.48 -2.23 -9.24
N ASP A 390 15.60 -1.53 -8.56
CA ASP A 390 15.46 -1.53 -7.11
C ASP A 390 15.30 -2.95 -6.57
N SER A 391 14.30 -3.67 -7.02
CA SER A 391 14.06 -5.05 -6.56
C SER A 391 15.25 -5.99 -6.83
N LEU A 392 15.95 -5.83 -7.96
CA LEU A 392 17.15 -6.63 -8.25
C LEU A 392 18.31 -6.31 -7.30
N ILE A 393 18.56 -5.03 -7.05
CA ILE A 393 19.61 -4.59 -6.12
C ILE A 393 19.26 -4.99 -4.69
N SER A 394 17.98 -4.84 -4.30
CA SER A 394 17.50 -5.26 -2.98
C SER A 394 17.77 -6.74 -2.72
N ILE A 395 17.48 -7.63 -3.67
CA ILE A 395 17.82 -9.07 -3.56
C ILE A 395 19.32 -9.27 -3.27
N VAL A 396 20.19 -8.54 -3.95
CA VAL A 396 21.65 -8.64 -3.73
C VAL A 396 22.03 -8.12 -2.34
N LEU A 397 21.46 -7.00 -1.90
CA LEU A 397 21.71 -6.45 -0.56
C LEU A 397 21.20 -7.38 0.54
N VAL A 398 19.98 -7.90 0.41
CA VAL A 398 19.40 -8.89 1.32
C VAL A 398 20.31 -10.14 1.40
N TRP A 399 20.78 -10.61 0.25
CA TRP A 399 21.66 -11.78 0.19
C TRP A 399 23.00 -11.57 0.89
N THR A 400 23.56 -10.37 0.84
CA THR A 400 24.91 -10.06 1.33
C THR A 400 24.93 -9.46 2.74
N LEU A 401 23.98 -8.60 3.07
CA LEU A 401 23.96 -7.86 4.34
C LEU A 401 23.33 -8.65 5.48
N ILE A 402 22.22 -9.35 5.24
CA ILE A 402 21.51 -10.06 6.31
C ILE A 402 22.39 -11.13 6.98
N PRO A 403 23.14 -12.00 6.28
CA PRO A 403 23.97 -13.00 6.95
C PRO A 403 25.07 -12.41 7.85
N ARG A 404 25.43 -11.13 7.64
CA ARG A 404 26.50 -10.46 8.41
C ARG A 404 25.95 -9.60 9.56
N LEU A 405 24.79 -9.00 9.37
CA LEU A 405 24.23 -7.96 10.25
C LEU A 405 22.84 -8.33 10.78
N GLY A 406 22.32 -9.52 10.45
CA GLY A 406 20.96 -9.92 10.84
C GLY A 406 19.90 -8.96 10.30
N ILE A 407 18.88 -8.71 11.09
CA ILE A 407 17.77 -7.81 10.74
C ILE A 407 18.22 -6.36 10.52
N LEU A 408 19.32 -5.90 11.17
CA LEU A 408 19.90 -4.58 10.89
C LEU A 408 20.38 -4.46 9.45
N GLY A 409 20.94 -5.54 8.88
CA GLY A 409 21.34 -5.59 7.48
C GLY A 409 20.16 -5.40 6.53
N TYR A 410 18.99 -5.94 6.92
CA TYR A 410 17.78 -5.74 6.16
C TYR A 410 17.24 -4.29 6.27
N ALA A 411 17.27 -3.69 7.46
CA ALA A 411 16.90 -2.29 7.62
C ALA A 411 17.80 -1.35 6.79
N ILE A 412 19.11 -1.62 6.77
CA ILE A 412 20.07 -0.88 5.93
C ILE A 412 19.72 -1.03 4.44
N ALA A 413 19.33 -2.26 4.02
CA ALA A 413 18.88 -2.49 2.65
C ALA A 413 17.64 -1.65 2.31
N ILE A 414 16.61 -1.65 3.16
CA ILE A 414 15.40 -0.81 2.99
C ILE A 414 15.77 0.67 2.86
N ILE A 415 16.58 1.19 3.79
CA ILE A 415 17.03 2.60 3.78
C ILE A 415 17.77 2.93 2.48
N GLY A 416 18.69 2.07 2.09
CA GLY A 416 19.49 2.25 0.86
C GLY A 416 18.64 2.24 -0.40
N MET A 417 17.65 1.35 -0.45
CA MET A 417 16.77 1.22 -1.62
C MET A 417 15.76 2.36 -1.74
N GLU A 418 15.19 2.80 -0.63
CA GLU A 418 14.33 3.99 -0.62
C GLU A 418 15.10 5.25 -1.05
N ALA A 419 16.34 5.41 -0.58
CA ALA A 419 17.22 6.50 -1.02
C ALA A 419 17.55 6.39 -2.52
N TYR A 420 17.87 5.18 -3.01
CA TYR A 420 18.13 4.91 -4.42
C TYR A 420 16.95 5.29 -5.30
N ASN A 421 15.74 4.82 -4.96
CA ASN A 421 14.51 5.13 -5.69
C ASN A 421 14.25 6.64 -5.74
N PHE A 422 14.27 7.30 -4.57
CA PHE A 422 14.05 8.73 -4.48
C PHE A 422 15.08 9.53 -5.29
N ILE A 423 16.38 9.22 -5.19
CA ILE A 423 17.44 9.95 -5.89
C ILE A 423 17.25 9.83 -7.40
N LEU A 424 17.03 8.63 -7.94
CA LEU A 424 16.86 8.44 -9.38
C LEU A 424 15.57 9.11 -9.89
N SER A 425 14.48 8.96 -9.16
CA SER A 425 13.20 9.59 -9.48
C SER A 425 13.30 11.12 -9.44
N ALA A 426 13.94 11.69 -8.43
CA ALA A 426 14.14 13.12 -8.30
C ALA A 426 15.09 13.70 -9.39
N LEU A 427 16.16 12.99 -9.72
CA LEU A 427 17.08 13.39 -10.81
C LEU A 427 16.36 13.39 -12.17
N ARG A 428 15.52 12.38 -12.44
CA ARG A 428 14.72 12.34 -13.66
C ARG A 428 13.67 13.45 -13.70
N LEU A 429 12.96 13.66 -12.60
CA LEU A 429 11.92 14.68 -12.48
C LEU A 429 12.49 16.09 -12.69
N ARG A 430 13.70 16.37 -12.21
CA ARG A 430 14.37 17.68 -12.38
C ARG A 430 14.60 18.08 -13.84
N ARG A 431 14.53 17.15 -14.79
CA ARG A 431 14.60 17.48 -16.23
C ARG A 431 13.30 18.13 -16.73
N HIS A 432 12.19 17.87 -16.05
CA HIS A 432 10.85 18.36 -16.40
C HIS A 432 10.37 19.48 -15.49
N VAL A 433 10.74 19.42 -14.18
CA VAL A 433 10.23 20.31 -13.12
C VAL A 433 11.37 20.76 -12.23
N ARG A 434 11.53 22.08 -12.07
CA ARG A 434 12.52 22.70 -11.20
C ARG A 434 11.93 22.99 -9.82
N PHE A 435 11.85 21.97 -8.96
CA PHE A 435 11.37 22.17 -7.60
C PHE A 435 12.47 22.65 -6.64
N LYS A 436 12.08 23.55 -5.74
CA LYS A 436 12.95 24.11 -4.69
C LYS A 436 12.61 23.46 -3.35
N VAL A 437 13.60 22.86 -2.70
CA VAL A 437 13.46 22.24 -1.37
C VAL A 437 13.94 23.23 -0.30
N ARG A 438 13.10 23.50 0.68
CA ARG A 438 13.41 24.36 1.84
C ARG A 438 13.70 23.49 3.05
N LEU A 439 14.93 22.94 3.12
CA LEU A 439 15.28 21.97 4.17
C LEU A 439 15.07 22.51 5.59
N LEU A 440 15.43 23.77 5.85
CA LEU A 440 15.22 24.38 7.17
C LEU A 440 13.72 24.46 7.53
N ASP A 441 12.90 25.01 6.65
CA ASP A 441 11.48 25.27 6.91
C ASP A 441 10.59 24.03 6.83
N SER A 442 10.97 23.04 6.01
CA SER A 442 10.13 21.88 5.68
C SER A 442 10.61 20.57 6.30
N LEU A 443 11.86 20.47 6.77
CA LEU A 443 12.40 19.30 7.43
C LEU A 443 12.83 19.61 8.87
N ILE A 444 13.84 20.49 9.03
CA ILE A 444 14.51 20.67 10.32
C ILE A 444 13.56 21.31 11.34
N LEU A 445 12.96 22.44 11.00
CA LEU A 445 12.06 23.15 11.90
C LEU A 445 10.81 22.32 12.29
N PRO A 446 10.08 21.67 11.35
CA PRO A 446 8.98 20.79 11.75
C PRO A 446 9.43 19.60 12.59
N ALA A 447 10.58 18.98 12.29
CA ALA A 447 11.11 17.87 13.07
C ALA A 447 11.47 18.28 14.50
N THR A 448 12.14 19.41 14.68
CA THR A 448 12.50 19.92 16.02
C THR A 448 11.28 20.28 16.84
N LEU A 449 10.29 20.98 16.24
CA LEU A 449 9.04 21.30 16.93
C LEU A 449 8.23 20.06 17.29
N ALA A 450 8.16 19.07 16.39
CA ALA A 450 7.51 17.80 16.67
C ALA A 450 8.22 17.02 17.77
N ALA A 451 9.56 17.03 17.81
CA ALA A 451 10.34 16.39 18.87
C ALA A 451 10.09 17.06 20.24
N LEU A 452 10.08 18.38 20.30
CA LEU A 452 9.73 19.12 21.53
C LEU A 452 8.30 18.81 22.00
N ALA A 453 7.34 18.79 21.07
CA ALA A 453 5.94 18.51 21.38
C ALA A 453 5.74 17.06 21.86
N ALA A 454 6.37 16.10 21.18
CA ALA A 454 6.26 14.68 21.52
C ALA A 454 6.95 14.34 22.84
N THR A 455 8.15 14.88 23.10
CA THR A 455 8.87 14.68 24.39
C THR A 455 8.14 15.35 25.55
N LEU A 456 7.60 16.54 25.37
CA LEU A 456 6.76 17.21 26.36
C LEU A 456 5.51 16.39 26.68
N SER A 457 4.82 15.88 25.66
CA SER A 457 3.67 15.00 25.84
C SER A 457 4.06 13.75 26.63
N ARG A 458 5.17 13.08 26.24
CA ARG A 458 5.64 11.87 26.91
C ARG A 458 5.96 12.15 28.39
N SER A 459 6.63 13.24 28.72
CA SER A 459 6.98 13.58 30.09
C SER A 459 5.76 13.93 30.95
N LEU A 460 4.80 14.69 30.44
CA LEU A 460 3.58 15.06 31.16
C LEU A 460 2.69 13.86 31.49
N PHE A 461 2.58 12.92 30.54
CA PHE A 461 1.72 11.73 30.69
C PHE A 461 2.46 10.52 31.31
N SER A 462 3.79 10.55 31.48
CA SER A 462 4.55 9.49 32.15
C SER A 462 4.42 9.51 33.68
N MET A 463 4.05 10.65 34.27
CA MET A 463 3.98 10.82 35.73
C MET A 463 2.88 10.00 36.41
N ASN A 464 1.99 9.35 35.69
CA ASN A 464 0.82 8.66 36.28
C ASN A 464 0.92 7.13 36.35
N GLY A 465 2.07 6.49 36.07
CA GLY A 465 2.24 5.03 36.22
C GLY A 465 1.20 4.15 35.53
N ALA A 466 0.37 4.74 34.69
CA ALA A 466 -0.75 4.05 34.02
C ALA A 466 -0.24 3.16 32.90
N VAL A 467 -0.65 1.91 32.92
CA VAL A 467 -0.60 0.98 31.78
C VAL A 467 -1.04 1.74 30.54
N THR A 468 -0.22 1.72 29.49
CA THR A 468 -0.50 2.41 28.22
C THR A 468 -1.71 1.78 27.53
N THR A 469 -2.90 2.29 27.85
CA THR A 469 -4.12 1.90 27.13
C THR A 469 -4.14 2.59 25.77
N PRO A 470 -4.80 2.02 24.74
CA PRO A 470 -4.93 2.65 23.42
C PRO A 470 -5.47 4.09 23.49
N LEU A 471 -6.38 4.35 24.41
CA LEU A 471 -6.95 5.68 24.64
C LEU A 471 -5.90 6.68 25.12
N TRP A 472 -5.03 6.28 26.07
CA TRP A 472 -3.97 7.13 26.57
C TRP A 472 -2.93 7.44 25.51
N LEU A 473 -2.58 6.47 24.67
CA LEU A 473 -1.66 6.69 23.55
C LEU A 473 -2.25 7.70 22.55
N ILE A 474 -3.53 7.55 22.18
CA ILE A 474 -4.23 8.50 21.32
C ILE A 474 -4.22 9.91 21.93
N LEU A 475 -4.54 10.04 23.23
CA LEU A 475 -4.52 11.33 23.92
C LEU A 475 -3.14 11.98 23.91
N LYS A 476 -2.06 11.20 24.18
CA LYS A 476 -0.67 11.67 24.10
C LYS A 476 -0.33 12.19 22.70
N MET A 477 -0.66 11.42 21.67
CA MET A 477 -0.37 11.80 20.27
C MET A 477 -1.17 13.03 19.84
N VAL A 478 -2.46 13.11 20.19
CA VAL A 478 -3.32 14.28 19.90
C VAL A 478 -2.79 15.51 20.63
N PHE A 479 -2.44 15.40 21.91
CA PHE A 479 -1.84 16.49 22.67
C PHE A 479 -0.53 16.98 22.03
N ALA A 480 0.37 16.05 21.67
CA ALA A 480 1.61 16.38 20.98
C ALA A 480 1.34 17.12 19.64
N LEU A 481 0.35 16.67 18.88
CA LEU A 481 -0.04 17.31 17.63
C LEU A 481 -0.60 18.73 17.87
N CYS A 482 -1.43 18.92 18.89
CA CYS A 482 -1.94 20.25 19.25
C CYS A 482 -0.81 21.20 19.66
N VAL A 483 0.14 20.73 20.49
CA VAL A 483 1.33 21.52 20.87
C VAL A 483 2.18 21.85 19.66
N PHE A 484 2.43 20.89 18.76
CA PHE A 484 3.17 21.14 17.52
C PHE A 484 2.50 22.23 16.68
N ILE A 485 1.19 22.14 16.47
CA ILE A 485 0.43 23.13 15.69
C ILE A 485 0.53 24.51 16.35
N ALA A 486 0.34 24.60 17.67
CA ALA A 486 0.45 25.85 18.41
C ALA A 486 1.83 26.50 18.28
N LEU A 487 2.91 25.70 18.44
CA LEU A 487 4.28 26.17 18.27
C LEU A 487 4.55 26.65 16.84
N ARG A 488 4.04 25.91 15.84
CA ARG A 488 4.22 26.29 14.42
C ARG A 488 3.49 27.58 14.08
N VAL A 489 2.27 27.79 14.59
CA VAL A 489 1.51 29.02 14.42
C VAL A 489 2.23 30.19 15.10
N LEU A 490 2.73 30.00 16.32
CA LEU A 490 3.45 31.02 17.06
C LEU A 490 4.69 31.52 16.28
N ILE A 491 5.51 30.58 15.78
CA ILE A 491 6.70 30.91 14.99
C ILE A 491 6.31 31.67 13.71
N ASN A 492 5.26 31.25 13.03
CA ASN A 492 4.80 31.94 11.81
C ASN A 492 4.34 33.38 12.10
N LEU A 493 3.68 33.61 13.24
CA LEU A 493 3.23 34.94 13.69
C LEU A 493 4.43 35.85 14.01
N VAL A 494 5.42 35.34 14.75
CA VAL A 494 6.65 36.08 15.08
C VAL A 494 7.43 36.41 13.82
N SER A 495 7.70 35.45 12.96
CA SER A 495 8.42 35.64 11.70
C SER A 495 7.67 36.55 10.72
N GLY A 496 6.33 36.54 10.73
CA GLY A 496 5.50 37.47 9.97
C GLY A 496 5.62 38.90 10.44
N ARG A 497 5.67 39.13 11.77
CA ARG A 497 5.90 40.48 12.37
C ARG A 497 7.27 41.03 12.04
N GLU A 498 8.34 40.25 12.16
CA GLU A 498 9.68 40.68 11.79
C GLU A 498 9.82 41.10 10.30
N LYS A 499 9.14 40.36 9.40
CA LYS A 499 9.09 40.70 7.97
C LYS A 499 8.32 41.98 7.70
N ALA A 500 7.24 42.25 8.47
CA ALA A 500 6.46 43.48 8.37
C ALA A 500 7.25 44.67 8.89
N GLU A 501 7.94 44.56 10.03
CA GLU A 501 8.79 45.61 10.61
C GLU A 501 9.99 45.95 9.73
N LYS A 502 10.67 44.94 9.15
CA LYS A 502 11.76 45.17 8.18
C LYS A 502 11.28 45.83 6.89
N ARG A 503 10.05 45.59 6.46
CA ARG A 503 9.47 46.34 5.31
C ARG A 503 9.12 47.78 5.68
N ALA A 504 8.62 48.02 6.89
CA ALA A 504 8.30 49.35 7.37
C ALA A 504 9.57 50.20 7.66
N SER A 505 10.70 49.60 8.03
CA SER A 505 11.96 50.29 8.27
C SER A 505 12.76 50.59 6.99
N ASN A 506 12.43 49.94 5.86
CA ASN A 506 13.05 50.16 4.55
C ASN A 506 12.23 51.07 3.61
N CYS A 507 11.07 51.56 4.07
CA CYS A 507 10.31 52.64 3.47
C CYS A 507 10.54 53.93 4.22
#